data_8a878328817e922612b73ef92eb24e37
#
_entry.id   8a878328817e922612b73ef92eb24e37
#
_cell.length_a   1.000
_cell.length_b   1.000
_cell.length_c   1.000
_cell.angle_alpha   90.00
_cell.angle_beta   90.00
_cell.angle_gamma   90.00
#
_symmetry.space_group_name_H-M   'P 1'
#
loop_
_entity.id
_entity.type
_entity.pdbx_description
1 polymer ?
#
loop_
_entity_poly.entity_id
_entity_poly.type
_entity_poly.pdbx_seq_one_letter_code
_entity_poly.pdbx_strand_id
1 'polypeptide(L)'
;LFSKITSQDGIIKLFAGGRQIKSLVPLIDVARCFKDMEEREDISSEIFNLTKDTLTVKEVAEICKKHNPKVILKETNDEVPNLGFSLSNRKILDTGFKFLYGLDESIKEMISKWSKQKLIKDLEHVRDGDNEYIDVRGKISNHELTEPINLIGLIDSKKGTIRANHYHPQQEQKCL
;
A
#
# COMPACT_ATOMS: atom_id res chain seq x y z
N LEU A 1 -5.19 -4.11 -0.58
CA LEU A 1 -5.41 -5.15 -1.59
C LEU A 1 -6.07 -4.58 -2.85
N PHE A 2 -7.25 -3.95 -2.78
CA PHE A 2 -8.00 -3.44 -3.95
C PHE A 2 -7.18 -2.45 -4.78
N SER A 3 -6.53 -1.48 -4.16
CA SER A 3 -5.68 -0.50 -4.87
C SER A 3 -4.56 -1.16 -5.68
N LYS A 4 -3.96 -2.25 -5.14
CA LYS A 4 -2.96 -3.02 -5.87
C LYS A 4 -3.55 -3.76 -7.07
N ILE A 5 -4.69 -4.44 -6.89
CA ILE A 5 -5.40 -5.12 -7.99
C ILE A 5 -5.78 -4.11 -9.06
N THR A 6 -6.27 -2.95 -8.64
CA THR A 6 -6.68 -1.85 -9.54
C THR A 6 -5.52 -1.33 -10.36
N SER A 7 -4.33 -1.17 -9.77
CA SER A 7 -3.14 -0.72 -10.49
C SER A 7 -2.64 -1.72 -11.54
N GLN A 8 -3.12 -2.95 -11.50
CA GLN A 8 -2.73 -4.05 -12.38
C GLN A 8 -3.83 -4.44 -13.38
N ASP A 9 -4.87 -3.60 -13.53
CA ASP A 9 -6.03 -3.87 -14.38
C ASP A 9 -6.71 -5.22 -14.05
N GLY A 10 -6.69 -5.61 -12.79
CA GLY A 10 -7.09 -6.93 -12.33
C GLY A 10 -8.57 -7.08 -12.03
N ILE A 11 -8.95 -8.21 -11.43
CA ILE A 11 -10.32 -8.54 -11.05
C ILE A 11 -10.48 -8.42 -9.54
N ILE A 12 -11.37 -7.55 -9.07
CA ILE A 12 -11.79 -7.47 -7.68
C ILE A 12 -13.00 -8.38 -7.48
N LYS A 13 -12.83 -9.43 -6.67
CA LYS A 13 -13.93 -10.33 -6.30
C LYS A 13 -14.70 -9.72 -5.12
N LEU A 14 -16.01 -9.63 -5.27
CA LEU A 14 -16.95 -9.12 -4.28
C LEU A 14 -17.76 -10.28 -3.70
N PHE A 15 -17.26 -10.88 -2.62
CA PHE A 15 -17.93 -11.97 -1.92
C PHE A 15 -19.25 -11.49 -1.35
N ALA A 16 -20.32 -12.28 -1.46
CA ALA A 16 -21.70 -11.91 -1.10
C ALA A 16 -22.11 -10.54 -1.69
N GLY A 17 -21.73 -10.26 -2.93
CA GLY A 17 -22.00 -8.98 -3.59
C GLY A 17 -21.29 -7.77 -2.96
N GLY A 18 -20.29 -8.00 -2.11
CA GLY A 18 -19.52 -6.93 -1.45
C GLY A 18 -20.29 -6.17 -0.37
N ARG A 19 -21.30 -6.79 0.26
CA ARG A 19 -22.16 -6.17 1.29
C ARG A 19 -21.46 -5.98 2.65
N GLN A 20 -20.25 -6.54 2.84
CA GLN A 20 -19.53 -6.39 4.11
C GLN A 20 -19.21 -4.92 4.36
N ILE A 21 -19.47 -4.49 5.59
CA ILE A 21 -19.19 -3.13 6.07
C ILE A 21 -17.77 -3.04 6.58
N LYS A 22 -17.08 -1.96 6.25
CA LYS A 22 -15.73 -1.62 6.71
C LYS A 22 -15.69 -0.20 7.25
N SER A 23 -15.15 -0.06 8.45
CA SER A 23 -14.79 1.24 9.01
C SER A 23 -13.38 1.58 8.56
N LEU A 24 -13.23 2.72 7.89
CA LEU A 24 -12.03 3.09 7.15
C LEU A 24 -11.52 4.47 7.60
N VAL A 25 -10.21 4.64 7.49
CA VAL A 25 -9.53 5.90 7.78
C VAL A 25 -8.32 6.04 6.84
N PRO A 26 -8.05 7.21 6.25
CA PRO A 26 -6.82 7.49 5.53
C PRO A 26 -5.60 7.37 6.43
N LEU A 27 -4.55 6.69 5.93
CA LEU A 27 -3.33 6.44 6.71
C LEU A 27 -2.67 7.72 7.23
N ILE A 28 -2.74 8.80 6.45
CA ILE A 28 -2.16 10.08 6.86
C ILE A 28 -2.90 10.68 8.07
N ASP A 29 -4.24 10.50 8.17
CA ASP A 29 -4.99 10.91 9.34
C ASP A 29 -4.68 10.03 10.57
N VAL A 30 -4.33 8.76 10.37
CA VAL A 30 -3.81 7.90 11.46
C VAL A 30 -2.50 8.49 12.01
N ALA A 31 -1.55 8.81 11.13
CA ALA A 31 -0.26 9.39 11.54
C ALA A 31 -0.45 10.74 12.26
N ARG A 32 -1.36 11.58 11.75
CA ARG A 32 -1.73 12.85 12.38
C ARG A 32 -2.33 12.66 13.77
N CYS A 33 -3.21 11.66 13.91
CA CYS A 33 -3.82 11.35 15.20
C CYS A 33 -2.77 10.91 16.23
N PHE A 34 -1.82 10.07 15.86
CA PHE A 34 -0.72 9.69 16.75
C PHE A 34 0.08 10.91 17.21
N LYS A 35 0.45 11.79 16.27
CA LYS A 35 1.17 13.02 16.61
C LYS A 35 0.36 13.93 17.53
N ASP A 36 -0.93 14.13 17.24
CA ASP A 36 -1.83 14.95 18.06
C ASP A 36 -1.96 14.39 19.49
N MET A 37 -2.10 13.06 19.62
CA MET A 37 -2.21 12.40 20.93
C MET A 37 -0.90 12.43 21.73
N GLU A 38 0.27 12.40 21.08
CA GLU A 38 1.56 12.53 21.72
C GLU A 38 1.78 13.91 22.37
N GLU A 39 1.23 14.95 21.74
CA GLU A 39 1.36 16.34 22.19
C GLU A 39 0.30 16.73 23.26
N ARG A 40 -0.66 15.83 23.59
CA ARG A 40 -1.77 16.12 24.50
C ARG A 40 -1.51 15.62 25.91
N GLU A 41 -1.55 16.55 26.86
CA GLU A 41 -1.43 16.27 28.31
C GLU A 41 -2.78 16.00 28.98
N ASP A 42 -3.88 16.38 28.33
CA ASP A 42 -5.26 16.25 28.85
C ASP A 42 -5.89 14.88 28.63
N ILE A 43 -5.22 13.99 27.85
CA ILE A 43 -5.68 12.64 27.54
C ILE A 43 -4.67 11.63 28.08
N SER A 44 -5.13 10.71 28.91
CA SER A 44 -4.30 9.64 29.44
C SER A 44 -5.07 8.33 29.56
N SER A 45 -4.47 7.22 29.14
CA SER A 45 -5.00 5.86 29.29
C SER A 45 -6.37 5.65 28.66
N GLU A 46 -6.65 6.31 27.53
CA GLU A 46 -7.92 6.26 26.84
C GLU A 46 -7.84 5.40 25.55
N ILE A 47 -8.98 4.81 25.17
CA ILE A 47 -9.13 4.03 23.95
C ILE A 47 -10.08 4.78 23.01
N PHE A 48 -9.64 4.98 21.77
CA PHE A 48 -10.40 5.63 20.71
C PHE A 48 -10.58 4.72 19.50
N ASN A 49 -11.77 4.76 18.89
CA ASN A 49 -11.95 4.23 17.54
C ASN A 49 -11.53 5.31 16.54
N LEU A 50 -10.47 5.04 15.79
CA LEU A 50 -10.01 5.93 14.75
C LEU A 50 -10.57 5.48 13.41
N THR A 51 -11.73 5.96 13.05
CA THR A 51 -12.40 5.71 11.77
C THR A 51 -13.04 6.98 11.26
N LYS A 52 -12.98 7.21 9.95
CA LYS A 52 -13.61 8.36 9.30
C LYS A 52 -14.88 7.96 8.57
N ASP A 53 -14.77 6.98 7.68
CA ASP A 53 -15.84 6.57 6.79
C ASP A 53 -16.27 5.12 7.08
N THR A 54 -17.57 4.86 6.91
CA THR A 54 -18.11 3.49 6.94
C THR A 54 -18.71 3.18 5.58
N LEU A 55 -18.07 2.27 4.86
CA LEU A 55 -18.43 1.87 3.51
C LEU A 55 -18.54 0.36 3.39
N THR A 56 -19.33 -0.09 2.44
CA THR A 56 -19.33 -1.50 2.01
C THR A 56 -18.07 -1.80 1.18
N VAL A 57 -17.71 -3.06 1.13
CA VAL A 57 -16.62 -3.55 0.26
C VAL A 57 -16.89 -3.20 -1.21
N LYS A 58 -18.18 -3.22 -1.63
CA LYS A 58 -18.60 -2.82 -2.98
C LYS A 58 -18.31 -1.35 -3.25
N GLU A 59 -18.70 -0.45 -2.35
CA GLU A 59 -18.44 0.99 -2.48
C GLU A 59 -16.94 1.30 -2.59
N VAL A 60 -16.10 0.63 -1.79
CA VAL A 60 -14.64 0.76 -1.89
C VAL A 60 -14.13 0.28 -3.26
N ALA A 61 -14.68 -0.81 -3.77
CA ALA A 61 -14.31 -1.33 -5.10
C ALA A 61 -14.77 -0.39 -6.23
N GLU A 62 -15.92 0.25 -6.08
CA GLU A 62 -16.43 1.24 -7.04
C GLU A 62 -15.55 2.50 -7.07
N ILE A 63 -15.05 2.96 -5.91
CA ILE A 63 -14.04 4.02 -5.87
C ILE A 63 -12.77 3.59 -6.62
N CYS A 64 -12.30 2.37 -6.44
CA CYS A 64 -11.17 1.84 -7.18
C CYS A 64 -11.43 1.85 -8.69
N LYS A 65 -12.59 1.37 -9.11
CA LYS A 65 -13.01 1.35 -10.54
C LYS A 65 -13.14 2.74 -11.15
N LYS A 66 -13.59 3.74 -10.38
CA LYS A 66 -13.61 5.14 -10.79
C LYS A 66 -12.23 5.65 -11.20
N HIS A 67 -11.18 5.24 -10.47
CA HIS A 67 -9.81 5.65 -10.75
C HIS A 67 -9.10 4.78 -11.80
N ASN A 68 -9.59 3.58 -12.07
CA ASN A 68 -9.15 2.74 -13.18
C ASN A 68 -10.32 1.93 -13.76
N PRO A 69 -10.98 2.43 -14.83
CA PRO A 69 -12.13 1.78 -15.45
C PRO A 69 -11.85 0.38 -16.01
N LYS A 70 -10.59 0.01 -16.25
CA LYS A 70 -10.21 -1.31 -16.75
C LYS A 70 -10.38 -2.42 -15.68
N VAL A 71 -10.43 -2.05 -14.42
CA VAL A 71 -10.67 -3.02 -13.35
C VAL A 71 -12.04 -3.67 -13.49
N ILE A 72 -12.08 -4.98 -13.32
CA ILE A 72 -13.32 -5.76 -13.37
C ILE A 72 -13.79 -6.02 -11.93
N LEU A 73 -15.04 -5.64 -11.63
CA LEU A 73 -15.71 -6.03 -10.40
C LEU A 73 -16.50 -7.31 -10.67
N LYS A 74 -16.18 -8.39 -9.95
CA LYS A 74 -16.85 -9.69 -10.09
C LYS A 74 -17.58 -10.03 -8.79
N GLU A 75 -18.90 -9.94 -8.80
CA GLU A 75 -19.72 -10.40 -7.68
C GLU A 75 -19.74 -11.93 -7.63
N THR A 76 -19.71 -12.49 -6.44
CA THR A 76 -19.85 -13.90 -6.18
C THR A 76 -20.97 -14.13 -5.14
N ASN A 77 -21.58 -15.30 -5.19
CA ASN A 77 -22.64 -15.70 -4.25
C ASN A 77 -22.06 -16.43 -3.00
N ASP A 78 -20.74 -16.43 -2.84
CA ASP A 78 -20.11 -17.06 -1.71
C ASP A 78 -20.64 -16.44 -0.39
N GLU A 79 -20.94 -17.29 0.55
CA GLU A 79 -21.32 -16.85 1.89
C GLU A 79 -20.14 -16.19 2.59
N VAL A 80 -20.45 -15.15 3.37
CA VAL A 80 -19.47 -14.51 4.26
C VAL A 80 -19.96 -14.67 5.69
N PRO A 81 -19.12 -15.12 6.60
CA PRO A 81 -19.53 -15.43 7.98
C PRO A 81 -19.93 -14.18 8.77
N ASN A 82 -19.49 -12.99 8.34
CA ASN A 82 -19.78 -11.75 9.03
C ASN A 82 -19.85 -10.59 8.01
N LEU A 83 -20.95 -9.84 8.07
CA LEU A 83 -21.14 -8.64 7.26
C LEU A 83 -20.39 -7.41 7.83
N GLY A 84 -19.78 -7.55 9.01
CA GLY A 84 -19.06 -6.45 9.65
C GLY A 84 -19.98 -5.53 10.45
N PHE A 85 -19.41 -4.46 10.94
CA PHE A 85 -20.10 -3.44 11.73
C PHE A 85 -19.42 -2.09 11.53
N SER A 86 -20.16 -1.01 11.82
CA SER A 86 -19.59 0.33 11.87
C SER A 86 -19.01 0.61 13.26
N LEU A 87 -17.93 1.36 13.30
CA LEU A 87 -17.35 1.88 14.53
C LEU A 87 -17.74 3.36 14.70
N SER A 88 -18.15 3.72 15.92
CA SER A 88 -18.37 5.13 16.27
C SER A 88 -17.04 5.83 16.49
N ASN A 89 -16.83 6.95 15.80
CA ASN A 89 -15.67 7.82 15.97
C ASN A 89 -15.97 9.04 16.86
N ARG A 90 -17.14 9.08 17.50
CA ARG A 90 -17.60 10.22 18.28
C ARG A 90 -16.58 10.63 19.35
N LYS A 91 -16.06 9.66 20.10
CA LYS A 91 -15.11 9.91 21.20
C LYS A 91 -13.83 10.61 20.72
N ILE A 92 -13.28 10.26 19.55
CA ILE A 92 -12.10 10.95 19.00
C ILE A 92 -12.46 12.34 18.49
N LEU A 93 -13.62 12.52 17.90
CA LEU A 93 -14.10 13.84 17.46
C LEU A 93 -14.35 14.79 18.63
N ASP A 94 -14.85 14.28 19.74
CA ASP A 94 -15.12 15.05 20.97
C ASP A 94 -13.80 15.62 21.58
N THR A 95 -12.63 15.06 21.25
CA THR A 95 -11.32 15.62 21.60
C THR A 95 -10.93 16.86 20.77
N GLY A 96 -11.70 17.18 19.73
CA GLY A 96 -11.38 18.23 18.77
C GLY A 96 -10.54 17.75 17.57
N PHE A 97 -10.16 16.46 17.51
CA PHE A 97 -9.46 15.91 16.36
C PHE A 97 -10.30 16.02 15.08
N LYS A 98 -9.66 16.39 13.97
CA LYS A 98 -10.32 16.54 12.67
C LYS A 98 -9.65 15.68 11.61
N PHE A 99 -10.44 14.87 10.91
CA PHE A 99 -10.01 14.18 9.71
C PHE A 99 -9.89 15.18 8.57
N LEU A 100 -8.74 15.24 7.91
CA LEU A 100 -8.46 16.19 6.82
C LEU A 100 -8.44 15.55 5.45
N TYR A 101 -8.19 14.24 5.36
CA TYR A 101 -7.98 13.56 4.09
C TYR A 101 -9.20 12.74 3.66
N GLY A 102 -9.50 12.76 2.36
CA GLY A 102 -10.57 11.96 1.76
C GLY A 102 -10.13 10.53 1.47
N LEU A 103 -11.08 9.58 1.55
CA LEU A 103 -10.82 8.19 1.20
C LEU A 103 -10.60 8.02 -0.31
N ASP A 104 -11.34 8.76 -1.15
CA ASP A 104 -11.22 8.73 -2.61
C ASP A 104 -9.82 9.13 -3.06
N GLU A 105 -9.29 10.25 -2.57
CA GLU A 105 -7.93 10.72 -2.85
C GLU A 105 -6.88 9.76 -2.33
N SER A 106 -7.08 9.21 -1.14
CA SER A 106 -6.15 8.24 -0.54
C SER A 106 -6.08 6.93 -1.34
N ILE A 107 -7.21 6.45 -1.85
CA ILE A 107 -7.27 5.28 -2.74
C ILE A 107 -6.57 5.59 -4.06
N LYS A 108 -6.82 6.75 -4.67
CA LYS A 108 -6.14 7.20 -5.89
C LYS A 108 -4.61 7.24 -5.72
N GLU A 109 -4.14 7.80 -4.63
CA GLU A 109 -2.71 7.85 -4.31
C GLU A 109 -2.12 6.45 -4.15
N MET A 110 -2.80 5.55 -3.44
CA MET A 110 -2.37 4.16 -3.29
C MET A 110 -2.31 3.42 -4.64
N ILE A 111 -3.28 3.62 -5.52
CA ILE A 111 -3.27 3.05 -6.88
C ILE A 111 -2.04 3.55 -7.63
N SER A 112 -1.75 4.84 -7.58
CA SER A 112 -0.57 5.45 -8.21
C SER A 112 0.74 4.86 -7.67
N LYS A 113 0.86 4.70 -6.35
CA LYS A 113 2.04 4.08 -5.73
C LYS A 113 2.26 2.63 -6.19
N TRP A 114 1.19 1.84 -6.28
CA TRP A 114 1.27 0.47 -6.79
C TRP A 114 1.58 0.40 -8.29
N SER A 115 1.11 1.37 -9.08
CA SER A 115 1.44 1.47 -10.51
C SER A 115 2.93 1.75 -10.73
N LYS A 116 3.54 2.57 -9.86
CA LYS A 116 5.01 2.77 -9.87
C LYS A 116 5.78 1.49 -9.56
N GLN A 117 5.28 0.64 -8.65
CA GLN A 117 5.90 -0.67 -8.38
C GLN A 117 5.75 -1.66 -9.54
N LYS A 118 4.68 -1.55 -10.36
CA LYS A 118 4.59 -2.32 -11.61
C LYS A 118 5.68 -1.89 -12.59
N LEU A 119 5.94 -0.58 -12.70
CA LEU A 119 7.02 -0.05 -13.55
C LEU A 119 8.38 -0.67 -13.18
N ILE A 120 8.64 -0.91 -11.91
CA ILE A 120 9.87 -1.56 -11.43
C ILE A 120 9.98 -3.01 -11.96
N LYS A 121 8.87 -3.77 -11.98
CA LYS A 121 8.86 -5.11 -12.57
C LYS A 121 9.01 -5.10 -14.09
N ASP A 122 8.46 -4.09 -14.75
CA ASP A 122 8.60 -3.93 -16.19
C ASP A 122 10.06 -3.52 -16.56
N LEU A 123 10.80 -2.89 -15.65
CA LEU A 123 12.23 -2.60 -15.79
C LEU A 123 13.13 -3.85 -15.74
N GLU A 124 12.65 -4.99 -15.21
CA GLU A 124 13.36 -6.27 -15.30
C GLU A 124 13.60 -6.70 -16.77
N HIS A 125 12.88 -6.11 -17.71
CA HIS A 125 12.99 -6.36 -19.15
C HIS A 125 13.74 -5.25 -19.90
N VAL A 126 14.09 -4.14 -19.25
CA VAL A 126 14.93 -3.11 -19.84
C VAL A 126 16.38 -3.56 -19.76
N ARG A 127 16.86 -4.10 -20.85
CA ARG A 127 18.27 -4.44 -21.04
C ARG A 127 19.06 -3.17 -21.31
N ASP A 128 20.30 -3.21 -20.84
CA ASP A 128 21.39 -2.27 -21.08
C ASP A 128 21.40 -1.04 -20.17
N GLY A 129 21.80 -1.27 -18.92
CA GLY A 129 22.34 -0.22 -18.07
C GLY A 129 23.86 -0.33 -18.00
N ASP A 130 24.56 0.76 -18.14
CA ASP A 130 26.02 0.89 -18.08
C ASP A 130 26.65 0.47 -16.74
N ASN A 131 25.90 -0.15 -15.84
CA ASN A 131 26.31 -0.52 -14.49
C ASN A 131 26.11 -2.02 -14.19
N GLU A 132 26.60 -2.87 -15.09
CA GLU A 132 26.62 -4.32 -14.87
C GLU A 132 27.96 -4.76 -14.29
N TYR A 133 27.91 -5.53 -13.21
CA TYR A 133 29.06 -6.20 -12.64
C TYR A 133 28.90 -7.71 -12.82
N ILE A 134 29.85 -8.34 -13.52
CA ILE A 134 29.85 -9.78 -13.81
C ILE A 134 31.12 -10.41 -13.24
N ASP A 135 30.95 -11.47 -12.44
CA ASP A 135 32.05 -12.29 -11.93
C ASP A 135 31.71 -13.78 -11.98
N VAL A 136 32.61 -14.63 -11.45
CA VAL A 136 32.42 -16.10 -11.42
C VAL A 136 31.18 -16.54 -10.63
N ARG A 137 30.64 -15.69 -9.77
CA ARG A 137 29.47 -15.93 -8.92
C ARG A 137 28.15 -15.60 -9.61
N GLY A 138 28.17 -14.72 -10.64
CA GLY A 138 26.97 -14.31 -11.36
C GLY A 138 27.04 -12.85 -11.82
N LYS A 139 25.89 -12.21 -11.94
CA LYS A 139 25.71 -10.85 -12.47
C LYS A 139 24.99 -9.96 -11.47
N ILE A 140 25.34 -8.69 -11.41
CA ILE A 140 24.64 -7.62 -10.74
C ILE A 140 24.32 -6.55 -11.78
N SER A 141 23.04 -6.20 -11.90
CA SER A 141 22.59 -5.10 -12.75
C SER A 141 21.98 -4.02 -11.86
N ASN A 142 22.52 -2.80 -11.93
CA ASN A 142 22.04 -1.67 -11.14
C ASN A 142 21.23 -0.73 -12.04
N HIS A 143 20.10 -0.27 -11.54
CA HIS A 143 19.23 0.68 -12.23
C HIS A 143 19.01 1.89 -11.34
N GLU A 144 19.35 3.07 -11.83
CA GLU A 144 19.06 4.32 -11.13
C GLU A 144 17.60 4.72 -11.34
N LEU A 145 16.94 5.09 -10.26
CA LEU A 145 15.57 5.56 -10.28
C LEU A 145 15.47 6.94 -9.64
N THR A 146 14.55 7.74 -10.17
CA THR A 146 14.13 8.96 -9.51
C THR A 146 13.12 8.64 -8.42
N GLU A 147 13.28 9.20 -7.25
CA GLU A 147 12.51 9.09 -6.00
C GLU A 147 11.25 8.19 -5.96
N PRO A 148 10.97 7.53 -4.84
CA PRO A 148 11.71 7.49 -3.55
C PRO A 148 12.83 6.44 -3.51
N ILE A 149 12.97 5.61 -4.53
CA ILE A 149 14.02 4.62 -4.70
C ILE A 149 14.98 5.18 -5.76
N ASN A 150 16.21 5.44 -5.38
CA ASN A 150 17.20 6.01 -6.28
C ASN A 150 18.11 4.96 -6.94
N LEU A 151 18.06 3.70 -6.49
CA LEU A 151 18.81 2.60 -7.08
C LEU A 151 18.08 1.27 -6.92
N ILE A 152 18.00 0.48 -7.97
CA ILE A 152 17.64 -0.95 -7.92
C ILE A 152 18.80 -1.77 -8.45
N GLY A 153 19.18 -2.81 -7.70
CA GLY A 153 20.14 -3.80 -8.13
C GLY A 153 19.47 -5.16 -8.32
N LEU A 154 19.62 -5.77 -9.49
CA LEU A 154 19.26 -7.16 -9.74
C LEU A 154 20.52 -8.02 -9.58
N ILE A 155 20.43 -9.07 -8.77
CA ILE A 155 21.56 -9.92 -8.47
C ILE A 155 21.24 -11.37 -8.88
N ASP A 156 21.87 -11.84 -9.92
CA ASP A 156 21.89 -13.24 -10.28
C ASP A 156 23.08 -13.96 -9.64
N SER A 157 22.81 -15.04 -8.94
CA SER A 157 23.84 -15.81 -8.25
C SER A 157 23.78 -17.28 -8.62
N LYS A 158 24.93 -17.87 -8.92
CA LYS A 158 25.05 -19.31 -9.14
C LYS A 158 24.80 -20.07 -7.84
N LYS A 159 24.17 -21.25 -7.94
CA LYS A 159 23.92 -22.12 -6.79
C LYS A 159 25.22 -22.40 -6.02
N GLY A 160 25.17 -22.22 -4.70
CA GLY A 160 26.30 -22.51 -3.81
C GLY A 160 27.30 -21.39 -3.66
N THR A 161 27.06 -20.22 -4.26
CA THR A 161 27.90 -19.03 -4.04
C THR A 161 27.41 -18.19 -2.87
N ILE A 162 28.34 -17.52 -2.17
CA ILE A 162 28.04 -16.57 -1.09
C ILE A 162 28.29 -15.17 -1.61
N ARG A 163 27.30 -14.27 -1.38
CA ARG A 163 27.39 -12.83 -1.64
C ARG A 163 27.10 -12.04 -0.37
N ALA A 164 27.26 -10.72 -0.45
CA ALA A 164 26.96 -9.80 0.64
C ALA A 164 27.76 -10.03 1.92
N ASN A 165 29.00 -10.48 1.81
CA ASN A 165 29.93 -10.61 2.95
C ASN A 165 30.61 -9.27 3.31
N HIS A 166 29.80 -8.19 3.36
CA HIS A 166 30.19 -6.83 3.72
C HIS A 166 28.99 -6.06 4.24
N TYR A 167 29.22 -4.91 4.83
CA TYR A 167 28.15 -4.03 5.29
C TYR A 167 28.32 -2.63 4.69
N HIS A 168 27.23 -1.89 4.64
CA HIS A 168 27.19 -0.53 4.13
C HIS A 168 26.87 0.45 5.26
N PRO A 169 27.88 1.17 5.80
CA PRO A 169 27.66 2.03 6.98
C PRO A 169 26.80 3.26 6.72
N GLN A 170 26.60 3.64 5.45
CA GLN A 170 25.85 4.85 5.06
C GLN A 170 24.70 4.56 4.09
N GLN A 171 24.39 3.28 3.85
CA GLN A 171 23.37 2.89 2.88
C GLN A 171 22.35 1.96 3.52
N GLU A 172 21.08 2.29 3.39
CA GLU A 172 19.98 1.39 3.73
C GLU A 172 19.64 0.52 2.53
N GLN A 173 19.67 -0.80 2.69
CA GLN A 173 19.32 -1.77 1.66
C GLN A 173 18.11 -2.60 2.10
N LYS A 174 17.17 -2.78 1.19
CA LYS A 174 16.05 -3.71 1.36
C LYS A 174 16.14 -4.78 0.30
N CYS A 175 16.24 -6.04 0.74
CA CYS A 175 16.17 -7.22 -0.14
C CYS A 175 14.72 -7.73 -0.18
N LEU A 176 14.24 -8.03 -1.39
CA LEU A 176 12.93 -8.65 -1.63
C LEU A 176 13.07 -10.16 -1.84
#